data_cc2812d5f368376f7e4d5377b96bd5c3
#
_entry.id   cc2812d5f368376f7e4d5377b96bd5c3
#
_cell.length_a   1.000
_cell.length_b   1.000
_cell.length_c   1.000
_cell.angle_alpha   90.00
_cell.angle_beta   90.00
_cell.angle_gamma   90.00
#
_symmetry.space_group_name_H-M   'P 1'
#
loop_
_entity.id
_entity.type
_entity.pdbx_description
1 polymer ?
#
loop_
_entity_poly.entity_id
_entity_poly.type
_entity_poly.pdbx_seq_one_letter_code
_entity_poly.pdbx_strand_id
1 'polypeptide(L)'
;MKAIYISKKIAMGFLFLLLAGCAVFGGGTLHFEGESDNWLVKYSVVDNGDSGQVASYIIDYIGEGESPNSFDYVVSTSISRSEHTGTGASFKDRGILEETNIQLGARVQEDEIIVAEFSWDGKTEKVVLEIK
;
A
#
# COMPACT_ATOMS: atom_id res chain seq x y z
N MET A 1 -12.38 -5.84 -46.64
CA MET A 1 -12.43 -4.80 -45.59
C MET A 1 -13.16 -5.26 -44.33
N LYS A 2 -14.33 -5.86 -44.44
CA LYS A 2 -15.07 -6.32 -43.25
C LYS A 2 -14.37 -7.41 -42.44
N ALA A 3 -13.67 -8.32 -43.09
CA ALA A 3 -12.93 -9.40 -42.42
C ALA A 3 -11.74 -8.88 -41.60
N ILE A 4 -11.07 -7.84 -42.08
CA ILE A 4 -9.95 -7.21 -41.37
C ILE A 4 -10.45 -6.51 -40.12
N TYR A 5 -11.63 -5.94 -40.15
CA TYR A 5 -12.24 -5.26 -39.04
C TYR A 5 -12.59 -6.20 -37.90
N ILE A 6 -13.08 -7.37 -38.20
CA ILE A 6 -13.45 -8.41 -37.23
C ILE A 6 -12.19 -8.98 -36.56
N SER A 7 -11.12 -9.22 -37.32
CA SER A 7 -9.88 -9.76 -36.77
C SER A 7 -9.20 -8.80 -35.78
N LYS A 8 -9.29 -7.50 -35.99
CA LYS A 8 -8.79 -6.51 -35.07
C LYS A 8 -9.51 -6.53 -33.72
N LYS A 9 -10.82 -6.71 -33.75
CA LYS A 9 -11.61 -6.80 -32.53
C LYS A 9 -11.30 -8.06 -31.74
N ILE A 10 -11.12 -9.16 -32.40
CA ILE A 10 -10.78 -10.44 -31.79
C ILE A 10 -9.38 -10.37 -31.16
N ALA A 11 -8.42 -9.78 -31.86
CA ALA A 11 -7.08 -9.62 -31.37
C ALA A 11 -7.03 -8.75 -30.10
N MET A 12 -7.85 -7.71 -30.01
CA MET A 12 -7.91 -6.85 -28.86
C MET A 12 -8.55 -7.54 -27.65
N GLY A 13 -9.59 -8.35 -27.89
CA GLY A 13 -10.21 -9.15 -26.84
C GLY A 13 -9.28 -10.23 -26.28
N PHE A 14 -8.47 -10.83 -27.13
CA PHE A 14 -7.50 -11.84 -26.74
C PHE A 14 -6.37 -11.24 -25.89
N LEU A 15 -5.91 -10.06 -26.25
CA LEU A 15 -4.89 -9.33 -25.47
C LEU A 15 -5.40 -8.98 -24.08
N PHE A 16 -6.65 -8.59 -23.97
CA PHE A 16 -7.26 -8.29 -22.68
C PHE A 16 -7.32 -9.52 -21.76
N LEU A 17 -7.65 -10.69 -22.33
CA LEU A 17 -7.68 -11.94 -21.59
C LEU A 17 -6.30 -12.35 -21.07
N LEU A 18 -5.25 -12.09 -21.84
CA LEU A 18 -3.89 -12.38 -21.40
C LEU A 18 -3.47 -11.51 -20.22
N LEU A 19 -3.85 -10.24 -20.21
CA LEU A 19 -3.58 -9.34 -19.09
C LEU A 19 -4.30 -9.79 -17.82
N ALA A 20 -5.55 -10.23 -17.94
CA ALA A 20 -6.30 -10.78 -16.82
C ALA A 20 -5.66 -12.06 -16.27
N GLY A 21 -5.17 -12.93 -17.15
CA GLY A 21 -4.47 -14.15 -16.76
C GLY A 21 -3.16 -13.85 -16.01
N CYS A 22 -2.40 -12.87 -16.45
CA CYS A 22 -1.18 -12.45 -15.76
C CYS A 22 -1.47 -11.90 -14.36
N ALA A 23 -2.56 -11.18 -14.19
CA ALA A 23 -2.97 -10.65 -12.89
C ALA A 23 -3.27 -11.78 -11.88
N VAL A 24 -3.83 -12.90 -12.32
CA VAL A 24 -4.12 -14.05 -11.46
C VAL A 24 -2.84 -14.77 -11.01
N PHE A 25 -1.81 -14.82 -11.85
CA PHE A 25 -0.57 -15.51 -11.56
C PHE A 25 0.49 -14.63 -10.89
N GLY A 26 0.33 -13.30 -10.94
CA GLY A 26 1.28 -12.36 -10.37
C GLY A 26 1.14 -12.17 -8.86
N GLY A 27 0.53 -13.10 -8.17
CA GLY A 27 -0.02 -12.92 -6.85
C GLY A 27 0.93 -13.07 -5.66
N GLY A 28 2.18 -12.69 -5.77
CA GLY A 28 3.07 -12.69 -4.63
C GLY A 28 3.10 -11.39 -3.83
N THR A 29 2.48 -10.33 -4.32
CA THR A 29 2.59 -9.00 -3.71
C THR A 29 1.23 -8.32 -3.62
N LEU A 30 0.93 -7.77 -2.44
CA LEU A 30 -0.25 -6.95 -2.22
C LEU A 30 0.19 -5.51 -2.02
N HIS A 31 -0.52 -4.58 -2.64
CA HIS A 31 -0.27 -3.15 -2.49
C HIS A 31 -1.52 -2.46 -1.96
N PHE A 32 -1.36 -1.69 -0.90
CA PHE A 32 -2.41 -0.88 -0.32
C PHE A 32 -1.96 0.57 -0.32
N GLU A 33 -2.87 1.47 -0.59
CA GLU A 33 -2.56 2.89 -0.62
C GLU A 33 -3.74 3.70 -0.11
N GLY A 34 -3.46 4.78 0.58
CA GLY A 34 -4.46 5.72 1.02
C GLY A 34 -3.86 7.08 1.27
N GLU A 35 -4.70 8.10 1.23
CA GLU A 35 -4.29 9.46 1.55
C GLU A 35 -5.39 10.19 2.30
N SER A 36 -4.99 11.16 3.09
CA SER A 36 -5.83 12.11 3.77
C SER A 36 -5.37 13.52 3.39
N ASP A 37 -5.83 14.54 4.07
CA ASP A 37 -5.44 15.92 3.76
C ASP A 37 -3.92 16.14 3.88
N ASN A 38 -3.27 15.49 4.84
CA ASN A 38 -1.86 15.75 5.15
C ASN A 38 -0.94 14.55 4.96
N TRP A 39 -1.47 13.36 4.77
CA TRP A 39 -0.65 12.14 4.75
C TRP A 39 -0.98 11.23 3.57
N LEU A 40 0.05 10.65 3.00
CA LEU A 40 -0.05 9.59 2.00
C LEU A 40 0.69 8.37 2.53
N VAL A 41 0.06 7.21 2.48
CA VAL A 41 0.66 5.96 2.97
C VAL A 41 0.55 4.89 1.91
N LYS A 42 1.65 4.20 1.66
CA LYS A 42 1.71 3.03 0.79
C LYS A 42 2.24 1.86 1.61
N TYR A 43 1.51 0.76 1.58
CA TYR A 43 1.85 -0.45 2.33
C TYR A 43 1.91 -1.61 1.35
N SER A 44 3.02 -2.33 1.34
CA SER A 44 3.23 -3.45 0.43
C SER A 44 3.57 -4.71 1.21
N VAL A 45 3.05 -5.83 0.76
CA VAL A 45 3.29 -7.13 1.37
C VAL A 45 3.78 -8.09 0.30
N VAL A 46 4.94 -8.69 0.52
CA VAL A 46 5.49 -9.71 -0.36
C VAL A 46 5.32 -11.07 0.33
N ASP A 47 4.71 -12.00 -0.38
CA ASP A 47 4.52 -13.37 0.12
C ASP A 47 5.67 -14.24 -0.36
N ASN A 48 6.46 -14.74 0.57
CA ASN A 48 7.61 -15.61 0.29
C ASN A 48 7.29 -17.09 0.55
N GLY A 49 6.02 -17.48 0.49
CA GLY A 49 5.59 -18.86 0.70
C GLY A 49 5.84 -19.32 2.13
N ASP A 50 6.60 -20.41 2.29
CA ASP A 50 6.89 -20.99 3.60
C ASP A 50 7.67 -20.05 4.52
N SER A 51 8.38 -19.09 3.96
CA SER A 51 9.12 -18.09 4.74
C SER A 51 8.22 -16.98 5.29
N GLY A 52 6.92 -16.99 4.95
CA GLY A 52 5.94 -16.04 5.44
C GLY A 52 5.88 -14.78 4.57
N GLN A 53 5.30 -13.75 5.13
CA GLN A 53 5.13 -12.46 4.45
C GLN A 53 6.06 -11.41 5.04
N VAL A 54 6.53 -10.52 4.17
CA VAL A 54 7.37 -9.38 4.53
C VAL A 54 6.66 -8.11 4.10
N ALA A 55 6.49 -7.18 5.01
CA ALA A 55 5.86 -5.90 4.74
C ALA A 55 6.88 -4.79 4.62
N SER A 56 6.51 -3.77 3.88
CA SER A 56 7.21 -2.50 3.82
C SER A 56 6.17 -1.40 3.67
N TYR A 57 6.47 -0.21 4.17
CA TYR A 57 5.57 0.92 3.99
C TYR A 57 6.33 2.22 3.85
N ILE A 58 5.66 3.15 3.19
CA ILE A 58 6.15 4.51 2.97
C ILE A 58 5.11 5.47 3.53
N ILE A 59 5.56 6.43 4.31
CA ILE A 59 4.76 7.50 4.87
C ILE A 59 5.28 8.82 4.32
N ASP A 60 4.40 9.60 3.70
CA ASP A 60 4.73 10.87 3.08
C ASP A 60 3.80 11.97 3.62
N TYR A 61 4.38 13.10 4.00
CA TYR A 61 3.59 14.26 4.39
C TYR A 61 3.27 15.09 3.15
N ILE A 62 1.98 15.20 2.83
CA ILE A 62 1.50 15.90 1.64
C ILE A 62 0.73 17.17 1.96
N GLY A 63 0.68 17.56 3.23
CA GLY A 63 -0.02 18.75 3.66
C GLY A 63 0.64 20.03 3.21
N GLU A 64 -0.09 21.13 3.32
CA GLU A 64 0.45 22.45 3.03
C GLU A 64 1.45 22.88 4.09
N GLY A 65 2.44 23.63 3.69
CA GLY A 65 3.48 24.11 4.59
C GLY A 65 4.56 23.10 4.87
N GLU A 66 5.28 23.33 5.96
CA GLU A 66 6.38 22.46 6.33
C GLU A 66 5.90 21.16 6.97
N SER A 67 6.58 20.06 6.67
CA SER A 67 6.32 18.80 7.34
C SER A 67 6.72 18.90 8.82
N PRO A 68 6.04 18.13 9.69
CA PRO A 68 6.39 18.15 11.11
C PRO A 68 7.81 17.63 11.36
N ASN A 69 8.46 18.17 12.38
CA ASN A 69 9.80 17.72 12.78
C ASN A 69 9.77 16.31 13.35
N SER A 70 8.68 15.96 14.02
CA SER A 70 8.47 14.61 14.55
C SER A 70 6.98 14.31 14.60
N PHE A 71 6.65 13.04 14.57
CA PHE A 71 5.28 12.59 14.65
C PHE A 71 5.22 11.17 15.21
N ASP A 72 4.07 10.82 15.76
CA ASP A 72 3.79 9.44 16.18
C ASP A 72 2.83 8.82 15.16
N TYR A 73 2.96 7.53 14.92
CA TYR A 73 2.02 6.84 14.05
C TYR A 73 1.78 5.41 14.48
N VAL A 74 0.64 4.89 14.07
CA VAL A 74 0.27 3.48 14.19
C VAL A 74 -0.33 3.04 12.86
N VAL A 75 0.20 1.98 12.29
CA VAL A 75 -0.38 1.34 11.11
C VAL A 75 -0.92 -0.02 11.55
N SER A 76 -2.23 -0.20 11.43
CA SER A 76 -2.89 -1.42 11.90
C SER A 76 -3.69 -2.09 10.80
N THR A 77 -3.71 -3.42 10.83
CA THR A 77 -4.45 -4.26 9.89
C THR A 77 -5.64 -4.90 10.59
N SER A 78 -6.79 -4.94 9.92
CA SER A 78 -8.06 -5.34 10.53
C SER A 78 -8.18 -6.85 10.78
N ILE A 79 -7.74 -7.66 9.82
CA ILE A 79 -7.92 -9.12 9.87
C ILE A 79 -6.71 -9.79 10.51
N SER A 80 -5.53 -9.51 10.01
CA SER A 80 -4.28 -10.08 10.53
C SER A 80 -3.86 -9.50 11.87
N ARG A 81 -4.44 -8.36 12.24
CA ARG A 81 -4.18 -7.66 13.51
C ARG A 81 -2.71 -7.36 13.77
N SER A 82 -2.01 -7.02 12.71
CA SER A 82 -0.65 -6.51 12.80
C SER A 82 -0.69 -5.03 13.17
N GLU A 83 0.29 -4.60 13.94
CA GLU A 83 0.40 -3.20 14.34
C GLU A 83 1.85 -2.77 14.26
N HIS A 84 2.07 -1.67 13.54
CA HIS A 84 3.39 -1.06 13.37
C HIS A 84 3.34 0.34 13.94
N THR A 85 4.18 0.62 14.91
CA THR A 85 4.18 1.91 15.60
C THR A 85 5.50 2.63 15.42
N GLY A 86 5.42 3.96 15.34
CA GLY A 86 6.58 4.83 15.42
C GLY A 86 6.31 5.94 16.41
N THR A 87 7.21 6.14 17.34
CA THR A 87 7.12 7.22 18.33
C THR A 87 8.28 8.19 18.13
N GLY A 88 7.96 9.48 17.99
CA GLY A 88 8.98 10.48 17.70
C GLY A 88 9.66 10.24 16.35
N ALA A 89 8.92 9.74 15.39
CA ALA A 89 9.43 9.47 14.05
C ALA A 89 9.76 10.77 13.32
N SER A 90 10.73 10.72 12.44
CA SER A 90 11.11 11.87 11.63
C SER A 90 11.40 11.43 10.19
N PHE A 91 11.24 12.36 9.27
CA PHE A 91 11.59 12.13 7.87
C PHE A 91 13.09 12.23 7.69
N LYS A 92 13.67 11.25 7.00
CA LYS A 92 15.12 11.25 6.74
C LYS A 92 15.48 12.09 5.52
N ASP A 93 14.76 11.88 4.41
CA ASP A 93 15.02 12.58 3.17
C ASP A 93 13.71 12.97 2.50
N ARG A 94 13.61 14.20 1.99
CA ARG A 94 12.50 14.68 1.17
C ARG A 94 11.09 14.54 1.79
N GLY A 95 11.00 14.44 3.12
CA GLY A 95 9.71 14.32 3.78
C GLY A 95 9.08 12.94 3.65
N ILE A 96 9.86 11.89 3.42
CA ILE A 96 9.40 10.51 3.30
C ILE A 96 10.04 9.65 4.38
N LEU A 97 9.22 8.86 5.05
CA LEU A 97 9.68 7.82 5.96
C LEU A 97 9.42 6.46 5.29
N GLU A 98 10.44 5.61 5.25
CA GLU A 98 10.34 4.27 4.67
C GLU A 98 10.80 3.24 5.68
N GLU A 99 9.98 2.20 5.85
CA GLU A 99 10.31 1.02 6.65
C GLU A 99 10.22 -0.22 5.77
N THR A 100 11.23 -1.08 5.85
CA THR A 100 11.32 -2.28 5.00
C THR A 100 11.65 -3.51 5.83
N ASN A 101 11.49 -4.68 5.22
CA ASN A 101 11.85 -5.98 5.79
C ASN A 101 11.15 -6.28 7.12
N ILE A 102 9.88 -5.92 7.22
CA ILE A 102 9.09 -6.20 8.42
C ILE A 102 8.51 -7.61 8.31
N GLN A 103 8.97 -8.51 9.15
CA GLN A 103 8.42 -9.87 9.20
C GLN A 103 7.04 -9.85 9.85
N LEU A 104 6.05 -10.39 9.16
CA LEU A 104 4.68 -10.45 9.65
C LEU A 104 4.42 -11.77 10.36
N GLY A 105 3.83 -11.70 11.56
CA GLY A 105 3.44 -12.87 12.31
C GLY A 105 2.18 -13.54 11.79
N ALA A 106 1.25 -12.76 11.25
CA ALA A 106 0.01 -13.22 10.65
C ALA A 106 -0.07 -12.74 9.21
N ARG A 107 -0.77 -13.51 8.37
CA ARG A 107 -0.89 -13.18 6.94
C ARG A 107 -1.85 -12.02 6.71
N VAL A 108 -1.38 -11.02 6.00
CA VAL A 108 -2.21 -9.94 5.47
C VAL A 108 -2.97 -10.46 4.26
N GLN A 109 -4.26 -10.21 4.21
CA GLN A 109 -5.17 -10.70 3.18
C GLN A 109 -5.61 -9.58 2.25
N GLU A 110 -6.13 -9.93 1.07
CA GLU A 110 -6.58 -8.96 0.07
C GLU A 110 -7.71 -8.05 0.57
N ASP A 111 -8.58 -8.58 1.41
CA ASP A 111 -9.69 -7.84 1.98
C ASP A 111 -9.35 -7.12 3.30
N GLU A 112 -8.07 -7.03 3.62
CA GLU A 112 -7.59 -6.29 4.76
C GLU A 112 -7.97 -4.81 4.65
N ILE A 113 -8.41 -4.23 5.76
CA ILE A 113 -8.52 -2.78 5.90
C ILE A 113 -7.32 -2.35 6.72
N ILE A 114 -6.51 -1.49 6.15
CA ILE A 114 -5.32 -0.97 6.82
C ILE A 114 -5.58 0.49 7.18
N VAL A 115 -5.35 0.84 8.43
CA VAL A 115 -5.55 2.20 8.91
C VAL A 115 -4.24 2.70 9.49
N ALA A 116 -3.81 3.86 9.01
CA ALA A 116 -2.68 4.58 9.58
C ALA A 116 -3.23 5.77 10.37
N GLU A 117 -2.81 5.90 11.62
CA GLU A 117 -3.18 7.03 12.47
C GLU A 117 -1.94 7.81 12.83
N PHE A 118 -2.01 9.13 12.63
CA PHE A 118 -0.91 10.05 12.86
C PHE A 118 -1.24 11.04 13.96
N SER A 119 -0.25 11.36 14.79
CA SER A 119 -0.34 12.39 15.81
C SER A 119 0.87 13.29 15.72
N TRP A 120 0.64 14.59 15.55
CA TRP A 120 1.70 15.58 15.44
C TRP A 120 1.15 16.96 15.82
N ASP A 121 1.95 17.75 16.49
CA ASP A 121 1.62 19.16 16.84
C ASP A 121 0.22 19.33 17.44
N GLY A 122 -0.22 18.40 18.30
CA GLY A 122 -1.55 18.42 18.89
C GLY A 122 -2.69 18.02 17.95
N LYS A 123 -2.38 17.54 16.76
CA LYS A 123 -3.35 17.09 15.74
C LYS A 123 -3.34 15.58 15.63
N THR A 124 -4.46 15.02 15.22
CA THR A 124 -4.56 13.60 14.87
C THR A 124 -5.30 13.45 13.54
N GLU A 125 -4.90 12.46 12.74
CA GLU A 125 -5.50 12.22 11.43
C GLU A 125 -5.39 10.73 11.08
N LYS A 126 -6.42 10.20 10.46
CA LYS A 126 -6.46 8.80 10.02
C LYS A 126 -6.42 8.71 8.50
N VAL A 127 -5.68 7.73 8.02
CA VAL A 127 -5.63 7.37 6.59
C VAL A 127 -6.11 5.93 6.47
N VAL A 128 -7.13 5.72 5.64
CA VAL A 128 -7.62 4.37 5.33
C VAL A 128 -6.99 3.95 4.01
N LEU A 129 -6.28 2.84 4.03
CA LEU A 129 -5.63 2.29 2.86
C LEU A 129 -6.49 1.22 2.23
N GLU A 130 -6.59 1.25 0.91
CA GLU A 130 -7.31 0.27 0.12
C GLU A 130 -6.35 -0.43 -0.84
N ILE A 131 -6.70 -1.66 -1.19
CA ILE A 131 -5.89 -2.43 -2.13
C ILE A 131 -5.89 -1.79 -3.52
N LYS A 132 -4.76 -1.86 -4.17
CA LYS A 132 -4.56 -1.30 -5.52
C LYS A 132 -4.36 -2.40 -6.56
#